data_2b764a22303907ea4527fbb68bfc2584
#
_entry.id   2b764a22303907ea4527fbb68bfc2584
#
_cell.length_a   1.000
_cell.length_b   1.000
_cell.length_c   1.000
_cell.angle_alpha   90.00
_cell.angle_beta   90.00
_cell.angle_gamma   90.00
#
_symmetry.space_group_name_H-M   'P 1'
#
loop_
_entity.id
_entity.type
_entity.pdbx_description
1 polymer ?
#
loop_
_entity_poly.entity_id
_entity_poly.type
_entity_poly.pdbx_seq_one_letter_code
_entity_poly.pdbx_strand_id
1 'polypeptide(L)'
;MAPGTTRDVLTRPVAYAGVPFLFADTAGLHDHVDDEVEAIGIERALEALDRADLVLWLGPEGAGPAGSWDIEAQIDRANSLTKRAPRHRVSAKTGEGLDALRQDLVAAARSALPGPGEAALNERQHMHLRHAQRALAAARTEQDSLLMAEALRIARLSFDALLGRTTTEDMLDALFGRFCIGK
;
A
#
# COMPACT_ATOMS: atom_id res chain seq x y z
N MET A 1 29.07 -5.89 -14.92
CA MET A 1 27.94 -6.06 -13.97
C MET A 1 26.79 -5.26 -14.51
N ALA A 2 25.76 -5.90 -15.07
CA ALA A 2 24.55 -5.23 -15.49
C ALA A 2 23.78 -4.77 -14.25
N PRO A 3 23.21 -3.53 -14.21
CA PRO A 3 22.37 -3.10 -13.11
C PRO A 3 21.15 -4.04 -13.08
N GLY A 4 20.86 -4.62 -11.90
CA GLY A 4 19.73 -5.52 -11.72
C GLY A 4 18.41 -4.79 -12.03
N THR A 5 17.75 -5.22 -13.08
CA THR A 5 16.36 -4.88 -13.37
C THR A 5 15.50 -5.50 -12.27
N THR A 6 14.92 -4.67 -11.45
CA THR A 6 13.96 -5.09 -10.41
C THR A 6 12.71 -5.58 -11.14
N ARG A 7 12.53 -6.90 -11.21
CA ARG A 7 11.48 -7.60 -11.96
C ARG A 7 10.16 -7.77 -11.20
N ASP A 8 10.11 -7.27 -9.97
CA ASP A 8 8.93 -7.34 -9.13
C ASP A 8 8.30 -5.96 -8.98
N VAL A 9 6.96 -5.89 -8.99
CA VAL A 9 6.22 -4.68 -8.66
C VAL A 9 6.60 -4.26 -7.24
N LEU A 10 7.31 -3.15 -7.12
CA LEU A 10 7.70 -2.62 -5.81
C LEU A 10 6.48 -1.98 -5.16
N THR A 11 6.03 -2.57 -4.07
CA THR A 11 4.93 -2.01 -3.28
C THR A 11 5.44 -1.30 -2.04
N ARG A 12 4.90 -0.12 -1.74
CA ARG A 12 5.23 0.64 -0.54
C ARG A 12 3.97 1.11 0.18
N PRO A 13 3.72 0.65 1.41
CA PRO A 13 2.63 1.16 2.24
C PRO A 13 3.00 2.53 2.81
N VAL A 14 2.07 3.47 2.72
CA VAL A 14 2.19 4.83 3.27
C VAL A 14 0.84 5.25 3.84
N ALA A 15 0.83 6.11 4.85
CA ALA A 15 -0.40 6.70 5.38
C ALA A 15 -0.36 8.22 5.24
N TYR A 16 -1.39 8.81 4.63
CA TYR A 16 -1.59 10.25 4.55
C TYR A 16 -2.89 10.64 5.25
N ALA A 17 -2.82 11.55 6.21
CA ALA A 17 -3.97 12.02 6.98
C ALA A 17 -4.86 10.88 7.53
N GLY A 18 -4.22 9.78 7.99
CA GLY A 18 -4.89 8.60 8.53
C GLY A 18 -5.48 7.64 7.48
N VAL A 19 -5.34 7.92 6.20
CA VAL A 19 -5.77 7.04 5.11
C VAL A 19 -4.58 6.20 4.66
N PRO A 20 -4.68 4.85 4.67
CA PRO A 20 -3.62 3.98 4.18
C PRO A 20 -3.63 3.93 2.65
N PHE A 21 -2.44 3.99 2.05
CA PHE A 21 -2.19 3.81 0.63
C PHE A 21 -1.15 2.71 0.43
N LEU A 22 -1.34 1.91 -0.59
CA LEU A 22 -0.33 0.99 -1.09
C LEU A 22 0.11 1.47 -2.47
N PHE A 23 1.26 2.12 -2.55
CA PHE A 23 1.84 2.49 -3.84
C PHE A 23 2.51 1.28 -4.47
N ALA A 24 2.18 1.03 -5.74
CA ALA A 24 2.81 0.03 -6.57
C ALA A 24 3.56 0.73 -7.71
N ASP A 25 4.87 0.53 -7.78
CA ASP A 25 5.69 1.01 -8.90
C ASP A 25 5.70 -0.07 -9.98
N THR A 26 5.04 0.23 -11.10
CA THR A 26 4.94 -0.65 -12.27
C THR A 26 6.01 -0.30 -13.30
N ALA A 27 7.23 0.02 -12.86
CA ALA A 27 8.34 0.53 -13.67
C ALA A 27 8.37 -0.03 -15.09
N GLY A 28 8.11 0.85 -16.06
CA GLY A 28 8.49 0.66 -17.46
C GLY A 28 7.72 -0.39 -18.25
N LEU A 29 6.40 -0.21 -18.41
CA LEU A 29 5.71 -0.79 -19.58
C LEU A 29 6.32 -0.18 -20.86
N HIS A 30 7.40 -0.74 -21.33
CA HIS A 30 7.97 -0.40 -22.63
C HIS A 30 7.49 -1.38 -23.71
N ASP A 31 7.10 -0.83 -24.85
CA ASP A 31 6.49 -1.55 -26.00
C ASP A 31 7.43 -2.51 -26.77
N HIS A 32 8.62 -2.81 -26.24
CA HIS A 32 9.57 -3.71 -26.89
C HIS A 32 9.82 -4.95 -26.02
N VAL A 33 9.17 -6.04 -26.41
CA VAL A 33 9.33 -7.37 -25.80
C VAL A 33 10.41 -8.11 -26.58
N ASP A 34 11.63 -8.13 -26.09
CA ASP A 34 12.73 -8.89 -26.70
C ASP A 34 13.12 -10.17 -25.91
N ASP A 35 12.46 -10.46 -24.77
CA ASP A 35 12.80 -11.63 -23.94
C ASP A 35 11.57 -12.18 -23.17
N GLU A 36 11.46 -13.53 -23.03
CA GLU A 36 10.38 -14.20 -22.29
C GLU A 36 10.23 -13.71 -20.84
N VAL A 37 11.29 -13.21 -20.26
CA VAL A 37 11.32 -12.72 -18.86
C VAL A 37 10.70 -11.33 -18.73
N GLU A 38 10.74 -10.54 -19.81
CA GLU A 38 10.12 -9.22 -19.88
C GLU A 38 8.58 -9.35 -20.01
N ALA A 39 8.11 -10.39 -20.72
CA ALA A 39 6.69 -10.70 -20.82
C ALA A 39 6.02 -10.95 -19.46
N ILE A 40 6.70 -11.65 -18.52
CA ILE A 40 6.20 -11.90 -17.16
C ILE A 40 6.12 -10.58 -16.36
N GLY A 41 7.06 -9.66 -16.56
CA GLY A 41 7.06 -8.35 -15.92
C GLY A 41 5.88 -7.48 -16.38
N ILE A 42 5.58 -7.52 -17.68
CA ILE A 42 4.45 -6.81 -18.29
C ILE A 42 3.11 -7.38 -17.79
N GLU A 43 2.96 -8.70 -17.72
CA GLU A 43 1.75 -9.34 -17.22
C GLU A 43 1.45 -8.94 -15.76
N ARG A 44 2.46 -8.97 -14.89
CA ARG A 44 2.35 -8.53 -13.49
C ARG A 44 2.01 -7.04 -13.37
N ALA A 45 2.58 -6.21 -14.22
CA ALA A 45 2.28 -4.78 -14.25
C ALA A 45 0.84 -4.51 -14.72
N LEU A 46 0.36 -5.25 -15.72
CA LEU A 46 -1.04 -5.19 -16.18
C LEU A 46 -2.00 -5.66 -15.08
N GLU A 47 -1.69 -6.76 -14.39
CA GLU A 47 -2.48 -7.20 -13.23
C GLU A 47 -2.50 -6.17 -12.09
N ALA A 48 -1.38 -5.48 -11.83
CA ALA A 48 -1.33 -4.43 -10.84
C ALA A 48 -2.17 -3.21 -11.24
N LEU A 49 -2.18 -2.86 -12.53
CA LEU A 49 -3.04 -1.79 -13.07
C LEU A 49 -4.52 -2.14 -12.96
N ASP A 50 -4.90 -3.40 -13.26
CA ASP A 50 -6.29 -3.87 -13.17
C ASP A 50 -6.83 -3.88 -11.74
N ARG A 51 -5.95 -4.08 -10.76
CA ARG A 51 -6.30 -4.08 -9.33
C ARG A 51 -6.17 -2.72 -8.66
N ALA A 52 -5.62 -1.73 -9.34
CA ALA A 52 -5.40 -0.41 -8.76
C ALA A 52 -6.72 0.37 -8.67
N ASP A 53 -7.01 0.91 -7.49
CA ASP A 53 -8.13 1.83 -7.29
C ASP A 53 -7.92 3.16 -8.04
N LEU A 54 -6.67 3.53 -8.28
CA LEU A 54 -6.27 4.75 -8.99
C LEU A 54 -4.90 4.57 -9.64
N VAL A 55 -4.78 4.97 -10.89
CA VAL A 55 -3.51 5.00 -11.64
C VAL A 55 -3.01 6.44 -11.76
N LEU A 56 -1.77 6.67 -11.34
CA LEU A 56 -1.04 7.93 -11.59
C LEU A 56 -0.20 7.75 -12.85
N TRP A 57 -0.62 8.38 -13.94
CA TRP A 57 0.03 8.22 -15.24
C TRP A 57 1.12 9.26 -15.47
N LEU A 58 2.36 8.81 -15.53
CA LEU A 58 3.54 9.66 -15.73
C LEU A 58 4.03 9.69 -17.19
N GLY A 59 3.50 8.81 -18.05
CA GLY A 59 3.83 8.74 -19.46
C GLY A 59 3.22 9.89 -20.31
N PRO A 60 3.18 9.77 -21.64
CA PRO A 60 2.59 10.79 -22.51
C PRO A 60 1.14 11.12 -22.14
N GLU A 61 0.77 12.39 -22.29
CA GLU A 61 -0.57 12.88 -21.95
C GLU A 61 -1.65 12.12 -22.70
N GLY A 62 -2.68 11.68 -21.98
CA GLY A 62 -3.82 10.98 -22.55
C GLY A 62 -3.56 9.54 -22.99
N ALA A 63 -2.34 9.02 -22.83
CA ALA A 63 -2.01 7.63 -23.17
C ALA A 63 -2.21 6.66 -21.99
N GLY A 64 -2.61 7.16 -20.81
CA GLY A 64 -2.88 6.33 -19.64
C GLY A 64 -4.19 5.56 -19.72
N PRO A 65 -4.39 4.57 -18.84
CA PRO A 65 -5.66 3.87 -18.70
C PRO A 65 -6.83 4.82 -18.44
N ALA A 66 -8.04 4.40 -18.81
CA ALA A 66 -9.24 5.18 -18.55
C ALA A 66 -9.39 5.47 -17.05
N GLY A 67 -9.65 6.73 -16.68
CA GLY A 67 -9.76 7.16 -15.29
C GLY A 67 -8.44 7.43 -14.57
N SER A 68 -7.28 7.23 -15.23
CA SER A 68 -5.99 7.58 -14.66
C SER A 68 -5.84 9.10 -14.49
N TRP A 69 -5.02 9.50 -13.53
CA TRP A 69 -4.64 10.90 -13.36
C TRP A 69 -3.34 11.18 -14.09
N ASP A 70 -3.38 12.09 -15.05
CA ASP A 70 -2.20 12.56 -15.75
C ASP A 70 -1.34 13.41 -14.81
N ILE A 71 -0.12 12.96 -14.55
CA ILE A 71 0.86 13.62 -13.69
C ILE A 71 2.06 14.05 -14.52
N GLU A 72 2.40 15.34 -14.49
CA GLU A 72 3.67 15.84 -15.01
C GLU A 72 4.71 15.76 -13.89
N ALA A 73 5.62 14.80 -14.02
CA ALA A 73 6.68 14.57 -13.04
C ALA A 73 7.97 15.26 -13.44
N GLN A 74 8.90 15.42 -12.47
CA GLN A 74 10.25 15.97 -12.68
C GLN A 74 10.26 17.39 -13.26
N ILE A 75 9.30 18.24 -12.88
CA ILE A 75 9.18 19.63 -13.37
C ILE A 75 10.41 20.50 -13.07
N ASP A 76 11.30 20.05 -12.20
CA ASP A 76 12.59 20.67 -11.91
C ASP A 76 13.66 20.42 -13.00
N ARG A 77 13.37 19.58 -14.00
CA ARG A 77 14.29 19.25 -15.09
C ARG A 77 13.89 19.92 -16.39
N ALA A 78 14.86 20.51 -17.10
CA ALA A 78 14.61 21.21 -18.35
C ALA A 78 14.06 20.31 -19.48
N ASN A 79 14.32 18.99 -19.43
CA ASN A 79 13.90 18.00 -20.43
C ASN A 79 12.83 17.06 -19.90
N SER A 80 12.04 17.49 -18.90
CA SER A 80 10.90 16.71 -18.44
C SER A 80 9.81 16.60 -19.50
N LEU A 81 9.04 15.51 -19.45
CA LEU A 81 7.88 15.35 -20.31
C LEU A 81 6.82 16.39 -19.91
N THR A 82 6.64 17.40 -20.76
CA THR A 82 5.69 18.48 -20.51
C THR A 82 4.30 18.07 -21.00
N LYS A 83 3.30 18.21 -20.14
CA LYS A 83 1.88 17.97 -20.44
C LYS A 83 1.12 19.31 -20.55
N ARG A 84 0.08 19.35 -21.41
CA ARG A 84 -0.74 20.55 -21.61
C ARG A 84 -1.69 20.78 -20.44
N ALA A 85 -2.39 19.72 -20.01
CA ALA A 85 -3.41 19.76 -18.97
C ALA A 85 -3.26 18.60 -17.96
N PRO A 86 -2.09 18.45 -17.32
CA PRO A 86 -1.93 17.42 -16.29
C PRO A 86 -2.81 17.77 -15.08
N ARG A 87 -3.28 16.76 -14.37
CA ARG A 87 -4.01 16.98 -13.11
C ARG A 87 -3.09 17.56 -12.03
N HIS A 88 -1.86 17.09 -11.97
CA HIS A 88 -0.83 17.62 -11.08
C HIS A 88 0.51 17.73 -11.79
N ARG A 89 1.29 18.74 -11.36
CA ARG A 89 2.69 18.96 -11.72
C ARG A 89 3.52 18.80 -10.48
N VAL A 90 4.53 17.91 -10.50
CA VAL A 90 5.27 17.57 -9.29
C VAL A 90 6.77 17.42 -9.53
N SER A 91 7.54 17.77 -8.51
CA SER A 91 8.95 17.42 -8.40
C SER A 91 9.20 16.67 -7.09
N ALA A 92 9.67 15.45 -7.19
CA ALA A 92 10.10 14.69 -6.02
C ALA A 92 11.37 15.29 -5.38
N LYS A 93 12.18 16.02 -6.16
CA LYS A 93 13.42 16.64 -5.71
C LYS A 93 13.19 17.92 -4.90
N THR A 94 12.29 18.78 -5.37
CA THR A 94 12.01 20.07 -4.71
C THR A 94 10.82 19.99 -3.75
N GLY A 95 9.96 18.97 -3.88
CA GLY A 95 8.70 18.85 -3.15
C GLY A 95 7.55 19.63 -3.79
N GLU A 96 7.81 20.38 -4.86
CA GLU A 96 6.80 21.20 -5.54
C GLU A 96 5.64 20.33 -6.02
N GLY A 97 4.40 20.76 -5.76
CA GLY A 97 3.16 20.10 -6.15
C GLY A 97 2.79 18.84 -5.37
N LEU A 98 3.69 18.28 -4.55
CA LEU A 98 3.44 17.03 -3.83
C LEU A 98 2.32 17.16 -2.78
N ASP A 99 2.20 18.30 -2.12
CA ASP A 99 1.16 18.49 -1.09
C ASP A 99 -0.24 18.55 -1.71
N ALA A 100 -0.38 19.21 -2.87
CA ALA A 100 -1.63 19.22 -3.62
C ALA A 100 -2.01 17.81 -4.11
N LEU A 101 -1.04 17.05 -4.63
CA LEU A 101 -1.26 15.66 -5.03
C LEU A 101 -1.70 14.79 -3.84
N ARG A 102 -1.04 14.91 -2.68
CA ARG A 102 -1.41 14.18 -1.45
C ARG A 102 -2.82 14.50 -0.99
N GLN A 103 -3.20 15.78 -0.99
CA GLN A 103 -4.55 16.22 -0.61
C GLN A 103 -5.61 15.61 -1.52
N ASP A 104 -5.40 15.65 -2.84
CA ASP A 104 -6.32 15.07 -3.81
C ASP A 104 -6.41 13.54 -3.66
N LEU A 105 -5.29 12.84 -3.45
CA LEU A 105 -5.28 11.40 -3.17
C LEU A 105 -6.13 11.06 -1.94
N VAL A 106 -5.95 11.80 -0.84
CA VAL A 106 -6.74 11.61 0.38
C VAL A 106 -8.22 11.88 0.12
N ALA A 107 -8.55 12.92 -0.63
CA ALA A 107 -9.94 13.24 -0.97
C ALA A 107 -10.58 12.13 -1.83
N ALA A 108 -9.87 11.66 -2.85
CA ALA A 108 -10.34 10.56 -3.70
C ALA A 108 -10.55 9.26 -2.91
N ALA A 109 -9.58 8.89 -2.06
CA ALA A 109 -9.69 7.70 -1.23
C ALA A 109 -10.87 7.81 -0.25
N ARG A 110 -11.06 8.96 0.39
CA ARG A 110 -12.19 9.16 1.30
C ARG A 110 -13.55 9.09 0.60
N SER A 111 -13.63 9.52 -0.66
CA SER A 111 -14.87 9.41 -1.43
C SER A 111 -15.17 7.99 -1.90
N ALA A 112 -14.15 7.15 -2.04
CA ALA A 112 -14.26 5.75 -2.42
C ALA A 112 -14.46 4.79 -1.23
N LEU A 113 -14.05 5.21 -0.02
CA LEU A 113 -14.22 4.42 1.20
C LEU A 113 -15.68 4.48 1.69
N PRO A 114 -16.20 3.39 2.26
CA PRO A 114 -17.51 3.39 2.91
C PRO A 114 -17.59 4.49 3.96
N GLY A 115 -18.73 5.16 4.05
CA GLY A 115 -18.99 6.18 5.06
C GLY A 115 -18.90 5.64 6.49
N PRO A 116 -18.81 6.52 7.50
CA PRO A 116 -18.85 6.11 8.90
C PRO A 116 -20.11 5.30 9.19
N GLY A 117 -19.96 4.03 9.59
CA GLY A 117 -21.07 3.12 9.91
C GLY A 117 -21.52 2.20 8.77
N GLU A 118 -20.99 2.35 7.54
CA GLU A 118 -21.32 1.44 6.42
C GLU A 118 -20.52 0.11 6.47
N ALA A 119 -19.39 0.09 7.15
CA ALA A 119 -18.63 -1.15 7.36
C ALA A 119 -19.26 -1.96 8.50
N ALA A 120 -20.08 -2.95 8.18
CA ALA A 120 -20.59 -3.90 9.16
C ALA A 120 -19.45 -4.84 9.59
N LEU A 121 -18.79 -4.50 10.68
CA LEU A 121 -17.82 -5.39 11.33
C LEU A 121 -18.57 -6.46 12.11
N ASN A 122 -18.20 -7.73 11.93
CA ASN A 122 -18.71 -8.80 12.79
C ASN A 122 -18.09 -8.71 14.20
N GLU A 123 -18.68 -9.39 15.18
CA GLU A 123 -18.26 -9.30 16.59
C GLU A 123 -16.79 -9.71 16.79
N ARG A 124 -16.32 -10.71 16.05
CA ARG A 124 -14.90 -11.14 16.07
C ARG A 124 -13.96 -10.03 15.58
N GLN A 125 -14.32 -9.37 14.49
CA GLN A 125 -13.53 -8.25 13.94
C GLN A 125 -13.51 -7.07 14.92
N HIS A 126 -14.63 -6.76 15.54
CA HIS A 126 -14.74 -5.75 16.59
C HIS A 126 -13.82 -6.07 17.79
N MET A 127 -13.77 -7.32 18.21
CA MET A 127 -12.93 -7.75 19.32
C MET A 127 -11.44 -7.54 18.98
N HIS A 128 -10.99 -7.98 17.79
CA HIS A 128 -9.60 -7.79 17.38
C HIS A 128 -9.21 -6.32 17.27
N LEU A 129 -10.09 -5.46 16.74
CA LEU A 129 -9.83 -4.02 16.68
C LEU A 129 -9.73 -3.39 18.07
N ARG A 130 -10.59 -3.78 19.01
CA ARG A 130 -10.50 -3.32 20.41
C ARG A 130 -9.20 -3.76 21.09
N HIS A 131 -8.74 -4.98 20.83
CA HIS A 131 -7.46 -5.46 21.35
C HIS A 131 -6.30 -4.66 20.78
N ALA A 132 -6.25 -4.44 19.48
CA ALA A 132 -5.25 -3.60 18.84
C ALA A 132 -5.26 -2.17 19.39
N GLN A 133 -6.43 -1.56 19.54
CA GLN A 133 -6.58 -0.21 20.09
C GLN A 133 -6.01 -0.10 21.51
N ARG A 134 -6.34 -1.07 22.39
CA ARG A 134 -5.84 -1.09 23.78
C ARG A 134 -4.32 -1.25 23.81
N ALA A 135 -3.78 -2.15 23.01
CA ALA A 135 -2.34 -2.38 22.93
C ALA A 135 -1.59 -1.14 22.43
N LEU A 136 -2.09 -0.47 21.39
CA LEU A 136 -1.53 0.79 20.90
C LEU A 136 -1.63 1.93 21.92
N ALA A 137 -2.73 2.02 22.65
CA ALA A 137 -2.89 3.00 23.72
C ALA A 137 -1.87 2.76 24.86
N ALA A 138 -1.62 1.51 25.24
CA ALA A 138 -0.61 1.14 26.20
C ALA A 138 0.81 1.50 25.70
N ALA A 139 1.14 1.14 24.46
CA ALA A 139 2.44 1.46 23.87
C ALA A 139 2.73 2.97 23.84
N ARG A 140 1.69 3.80 23.65
CA ARG A 140 1.84 5.27 23.59
C ARG A 140 2.25 5.89 24.92
N THR A 141 1.90 5.28 26.05
CA THR A 141 2.17 5.80 27.41
C THR A 141 3.30 5.07 28.10
N GLU A 142 3.77 3.97 27.54
CA GLU A 142 4.83 3.14 28.11
C GLU A 142 6.21 3.79 27.88
N GLN A 143 7.03 3.83 28.94
CA GLN A 143 8.39 4.37 28.90
C GLN A 143 9.45 3.28 28.83
N ASP A 144 9.13 2.07 29.27
CA ASP A 144 10.00 0.91 29.13
C ASP A 144 9.93 0.40 27.68
N SER A 145 11.09 0.38 27.01
CA SER A 145 11.19 -0.03 25.60
C SER A 145 10.78 -1.47 25.36
N LEU A 146 11.02 -2.36 26.33
CA LEU A 146 10.65 -3.77 26.21
C LEU A 146 9.14 -3.95 26.32
N LEU A 147 8.50 -3.28 27.28
CA LEU A 147 7.04 -3.30 27.44
C LEU A 147 6.34 -2.62 26.27
N MET A 148 6.91 -1.53 25.75
CA MET A 148 6.42 -0.88 24.52
C MET A 148 6.49 -1.82 23.32
N ALA A 149 7.61 -2.52 23.12
CA ALA A 149 7.77 -3.49 22.05
C ALA A 149 6.76 -4.63 22.16
N GLU A 150 6.49 -5.12 23.37
CA GLU A 150 5.48 -6.16 23.60
C GLU A 150 4.06 -5.65 23.28
N ALA A 151 3.71 -4.43 23.68
CA ALA A 151 2.42 -3.84 23.35
C ALA A 151 2.24 -3.68 21.82
N LEU A 152 3.29 -3.27 21.11
CA LEU A 152 3.27 -3.20 19.65
C LEU A 152 3.14 -4.59 18.99
N ARG A 153 3.79 -5.61 19.57
CA ARG A 153 3.63 -7.00 19.12
C ARG A 153 2.19 -7.49 19.25
N ILE A 154 1.55 -7.22 20.40
CA ILE A 154 0.14 -7.56 20.65
C ILE A 154 -0.78 -6.86 19.64
N ALA A 155 -0.55 -5.57 19.36
CA ALA A 155 -1.32 -4.82 18.37
C ALA A 155 -1.20 -5.46 16.98
N ARG A 156 0.03 -5.81 16.55
CA ARG A 156 0.28 -6.49 15.27
C ARG A 156 -0.47 -7.81 15.17
N LEU A 157 -0.36 -8.67 16.17
CA LEU A 157 -1.06 -9.96 16.18
C LEU A 157 -2.59 -9.79 16.09
N SER A 158 -3.13 -8.76 16.74
CA SER A 158 -4.56 -8.46 16.65
C SER A 158 -4.99 -8.04 15.23
N PHE A 159 -4.15 -7.29 14.51
CA PHE A 159 -4.39 -6.97 13.11
C PHE A 159 -4.22 -8.18 12.19
N ASP A 160 -3.20 -9.02 12.42
CA ASP A 160 -3.00 -10.25 11.65
C ASP A 160 -4.22 -11.19 11.79
N ALA A 161 -4.75 -11.33 13.00
CA ALA A 161 -5.97 -12.11 13.26
C ALA A 161 -7.23 -11.47 12.62
N LEU A 162 -7.32 -10.14 12.57
CA LEU A 162 -8.39 -9.43 11.88
C LEU A 162 -8.40 -9.71 10.38
N LEU A 163 -7.20 -9.74 9.77
CA LEU A 163 -7.00 -9.98 8.35
C LEU A 163 -7.00 -11.47 7.96
N GLY A 164 -7.16 -12.37 8.94
CA GLY A 164 -7.07 -13.82 8.71
C GLY A 164 -5.66 -14.30 8.38
N ARG A 165 -4.63 -13.49 8.65
CA ARG A 165 -3.23 -13.87 8.53
C ARG A 165 -2.81 -14.63 9.78
N THR A 166 -3.07 -15.93 9.82
CA THR A 166 -2.54 -16.80 10.86
C THR A 166 -1.08 -17.11 10.56
N THR A 167 -0.20 -16.96 11.55
CA THR A 167 1.19 -17.40 11.42
C THR A 167 1.24 -18.94 11.40
N THR A 168 2.29 -19.52 10.83
CA THR A 168 2.50 -20.98 10.84
C THR A 168 2.52 -21.52 12.28
N GLU A 169 2.97 -20.72 13.26
CA GLU A 169 2.96 -21.04 14.68
C GLU A 169 1.53 -21.13 15.25
N ASP A 170 0.63 -20.19 14.89
CA ASP A 170 -0.77 -20.25 15.30
C ASP A 170 -1.49 -21.49 14.74
N MET A 171 -1.14 -21.89 13.51
CA MET A 171 -1.66 -23.13 12.91
C MET A 171 -1.12 -24.38 13.64
N LEU A 172 0.15 -24.36 14.02
CA LEU A 172 0.75 -25.45 14.79
C LEU A 172 0.15 -25.53 16.19
N ASP A 173 -0.01 -24.43 16.88
CA ASP A 173 -0.67 -24.37 18.20
C ASP A 173 -2.13 -24.82 18.15
N ALA A 174 -2.88 -24.45 17.12
CA ALA A 174 -4.24 -24.94 16.91
C ALA A 174 -4.32 -26.44 16.59
N LEU A 175 -3.31 -26.98 15.89
CA LEU A 175 -3.19 -28.41 15.60
C LEU A 175 -2.74 -29.19 16.82
N PHE A 176 -1.73 -28.71 17.54
CA PHE A 176 -1.14 -29.44 18.67
C PHE A 176 -1.87 -29.17 19.99
N GLY A 177 -2.52 -28.02 20.17
CA GLY A 177 -3.36 -27.74 21.34
C GLY A 177 -4.61 -28.62 21.44
N ARG A 178 -4.99 -29.33 20.36
CA ARG A 178 -6.03 -30.35 20.36
C ARG A 178 -5.52 -31.77 20.70
N PHE A 179 -4.22 -31.97 20.67
CA PHE A 179 -3.61 -33.21 21.12
C PHE A 179 -3.17 -33.03 22.58
N CYS A 180 -4.06 -33.29 23.52
CA CYS A 180 -3.63 -33.66 24.87
C CYS A 180 -2.75 -34.89 24.75
N ILE A 181 -1.43 -34.70 24.78
CA ILE A 181 -0.52 -35.81 25.00
C ILE A 181 -0.72 -36.22 26.46
N GLY A 182 -1.54 -37.24 26.61
CA GLY A 182 -1.81 -37.84 27.89
C GLY A 182 -0.53 -38.35 28.55
N LYS A 183 -0.47 -38.17 29.87
CA LYS A 183 0.43 -38.93 30.71
C LYS A 183 0.24 -40.43 30.51
#